data_25fa28cd2d23dc6091badea0d1402ab2
#
_entry.id   25fa28cd2d23dc6091badea0d1402ab2
#
_cell.length_a   1.000
_cell.length_b   1.000
_cell.length_c   1.000
_cell.angle_alpha   90.00
_cell.angle_beta   90.00
_cell.angle_gamma   90.00
#
_symmetry.space_group_name_H-M   'P 1'
#
loop_
_entity.id
_entity.type
_entity.pdbx_description
1 polymer ?
#
loop_
_entity_poly.entity_id
_entity_poly.type
_entity_poly.pdbx_seq_one_letter_code
_entity_poly.pdbx_strand_id
1 'polypeptide(L)'
;MNPFINIHTHQSHIDNKEFIEIYNIDVDSNVNVDVTFLYSIGIHPWDCQKSTINGSIAQWLNGSIVQWLNSSIAQWFKGSTAIGECGIDRACGIDFDIQKDVFIKQIEISEQYNKPMIIHAVRAHSDIISIRKETKAKMPWIIHGFQGNEQIVNQYLRHNIYLSLGDVLFKNESRAVELLKTIPSEGLFLETDDSERSIVDVYERASVLSGRSLDDLRSDIFNNFVKIFGKI
;
A
#
# COMPACT_ATOMS: atom_id res chain seq x y z
N MET A 1 -14.05 13.04 17.27
CA MET A 1 -13.32 11.76 17.07
C MET A 1 -12.58 11.84 15.76
N ASN A 2 -11.37 11.27 15.69
CA ASN A 2 -10.66 11.14 14.41
C ASN A 2 -11.41 10.15 13.49
N PRO A 3 -11.34 10.31 12.16
CA PRO A 3 -11.96 9.37 11.24
C PRO A 3 -11.30 7.98 11.32
N PHE A 4 -11.99 6.96 10.88
CA PHE A 4 -11.39 5.66 10.59
C PHE A 4 -10.54 5.77 9.32
N ILE A 5 -9.32 5.25 9.36
CA ILE A 5 -8.43 5.19 8.19
C ILE A 5 -8.47 3.78 7.63
N ASN A 6 -8.81 3.65 6.35
CA ASN A 6 -8.66 2.44 5.56
C ASN A 6 -7.56 2.70 4.54
N ILE A 7 -6.34 2.20 4.82
CA ILE A 7 -5.18 2.57 4.02
C ILE A 7 -5.15 1.92 2.64
N HIS A 8 -5.89 0.85 2.46
CA HIS A 8 -5.96 0.10 1.20
C HIS A 8 -7.29 -0.65 1.09
N THR A 9 -8.03 -0.41 0.01
CA THR A 9 -9.28 -1.10 -0.29
C THR A 9 -9.54 -1.19 -1.79
N HIS A 10 -10.15 -2.28 -2.24
CA HIS A 10 -10.68 -2.47 -3.59
C HIS A 10 -12.18 -2.16 -3.71
N GLN A 11 -12.81 -1.84 -2.60
CA GLN A 11 -14.24 -1.54 -2.56
C GLN A 11 -14.47 -0.03 -2.46
N SER A 12 -15.29 0.52 -3.36
CA SER A 12 -15.72 1.91 -3.26
C SER A 12 -16.75 2.08 -2.16
N HIS A 13 -16.49 2.93 -1.20
CA HIS A 13 -17.44 3.30 -0.16
C HIS A 13 -18.06 4.67 -0.44
N ILE A 14 -19.25 4.89 0.11
CA ILE A 14 -19.98 6.13 -0.02
C ILE A 14 -19.24 7.21 0.77
N ASP A 15 -19.14 8.41 0.21
CA ASP A 15 -18.57 9.60 0.85
C ASP A 15 -19.17 9.82 2.25
N ASN A 16 -18.43 9.45 3.28
CA ASN A 16 -18.80 9.60 4.67
C ASN A 16 -17.62 10.19 5.45
N LYS A 17 -17.82 11.34 6.07
CA LYS A 17 -16.78 12.06 6.84
C LYS A 17 -16.18 11.28 8.03
N GLU A 18 -16.79 10.14 8.39
CA GLU A 18 -16.26 9.25 9.42
C GLU A 18 -15.11 8.37 8.92
N PHE A 19 -14.89 8.31 7.59
CA PHE A 19 -13.90 7.44 6.96
C PHE A 19 -12.96 8.24 6.07
N ILE A 20 -11.70 7.85 6.07
CA ILE A 20 -10.69 8.23 5.08
C ILE A 20 -10.17 6.93 4.48
N GLU A 21 -10.44 6.70 3.20
CA GLU A 21 -10.10 5.46 2.52
C GLU A 21 -9.26 5.74 1.29
N ILE A 22 -8.19 4.95 1.09
CA ILE A 22 -7.42 4.96 -0.15
C ILE A 22 -7.89 3.79 -1.01
N TYR A 23 -8.62 4.12 -2.07
CA TYR A 23 -9.13 3.14 -3.04
C TYR A 23 -8.02 2.75 -4.03
N ASN A 24 -7.82 1.45 -4.26
CA ASN A 24 -6.85 0.97 -5.24
C ASN A 24 -7.41 1.01 -6.65
N ILE A 25 -6.68 1.62 -7.56
CA ILE A 25 -7.00 1.68 -9.00
C ILE A 25 -5.93 0.93 -9.77
N ASP A 26 -6.33 -0.10 -10.51
CA ASP A 26 -5.43 -0.78 -11.43
C ASP A 26 -5.21 0.09 -12.68
N VAL A 27 -3.99 0.15 -13.17
CA VAL A 27 -3.62 0.92 -14.38
C VAL A 27 -4.44 0.52 -15.62
N ASP A 28 -4.95 -0.71 -15.65
CA ASP A 28 -5.81 -1.23 -16.73
C ASP A 28 -7.29 -0.83 -16.60
N SER A 29 -7.69 -0.26 -15.47
CA SER A 29 -9.08 0.14 -15.26
C SER A 29 -9.42 1.36 -16.12
N ASN A 30 -10.52 1.29 -16.88
CA ASN A 30 -11.08 2.42 -17.63
C ASN A 30 -11.72 3.47 -16.68
N VAL A 31 -11.00 3.87 -15.64
CA VAL A 31 -11.51 4.86 -14.68
C VAL A 31 -11.39 6.24 -15.29
N ASN A 32 -12.50 6.97 -15.34
CA ASN A 32 -12.50 8.37 -15.70
C ASN A 32 -11.89 9.18 -14.55
N VAL A 33 -10.84 9.95 -14.81
CA VAL A 33 -9.94 10.59 -13.82
C VAL A 33 -10.59 11.74 -13.02
N ASP A 34 -11.87 11.99 -13.20
CA ASP A 34 -12.60 12.98 -12.39
C ASP A 34 -13.03 12.36 -11.04
N VAL A 35 -12.01 11.90 -10.27
CA VAL A 35 -12.23 11.23 -8.99
C VAL A 35 -12.15 12.25 -7.86
N THR A 36 -13.19 12.28 -7.04
CA THR A 36 -13.29 13.13 -5.85
C THR A 36 -12.83 12.41 -4.57
N PHE A 37 -12.25 11.22 -4.71
CA PHE A 37 -11.80 10.38 -3.58
C PHE A 37 -10.28 10.15 -3.61
N LEU A 38 -9.73 9.72 -2.48
CA LEU A 38 -8.32 9.37 -2.37
C LEU A 38 -8.07 8.00 -3.03
N TYR A 39 -7.02 7.91 -3.83
CA TYR A 39 -6.70 6.66 -4.51
C TYR A 39 -5.20 6.39 -4.56
N SER A 40 -4.86 5.10 -4.60
CA SER A 40 -3.56 4.62 -5.06
C SER A 40 -3.68 4.10 -6.49
N ILE A 41 -2.60 4.21 -7.25
CA ILE A 41 -2.51 3.66 -8.59
C ILE A 41 -1.17 2.99 -8.79
N GLY A 42 -1.17 1.78 -9.33
CA GLY A 42 0.03 0.99 -9.54
C GLY A 42 -0.16 -0.15 -10.50
N ILE A 43 0.92 -0.91 -10.71
CA ILE A 43 0.94 -2.15 -11.46
C ILE A 43 1.22 -3.26 -10.47
N HIS A 44 0.19 -4.07 -10.23
CA HIS A 44 0.29 -5.23 -9.35
C HIS A 44 1.29 -6.26 -9.91
N PRO A 45 2.05 -6.99 -9.08
CA PRO A 45 3.00 -8.00 -9.56
C PRO A 45 2.37 -9.06 -10.48
N TRP A 46 1.09 -9.39 -10.31
CA TRP A 46 0.37 -10.32 -11.19
C TRP A 46 0.11 -9.77 -12.59
N ASP A 47 0.23 -8.47 -12.78
CA ASP A 47 -0.11 -7.77 -14.01
C ASP A 47 1.11 -7.36 -14.83
N CYS A 48 2.32 -7.59 -14.31
CA CYS A 48 3.57 -7.18 -14.93
C CYS A 48 3.80 -7.74 -16.36
N GLN A 49 3.06 -8.78 -16.77
CA GLN A 49 3.15 -9.40 -18.11
C GLN A 49 1.87 -9.22 -18.94
N LYS A 50 0.84 -8.50 -18.46
CA LYS A 50 -0.38 -8.31 -19.26
C LYS A 50 -0.08 -7.53 -20.55
N SER A 51 -0.62 -8.00 -21.68
CA SER A 51 -0.36 -7.44 -23.01
C SER A 51 -0.86 -6.00 -23.19
N THR A 52 -1.93 -5.63 -22.50
CA THR A 52 -2.48 -4.27 -22.47
C THR A 52 -1.51 -3.28 -21.80
N ILE A 53 -0.77 -3.76 -20.80
CA ILE A 53 0.27 -3.03 -20.10
C ILE A 53 1.59 -3.10 -20.88
N ASN A 54 1.88 -4.21 -21.58
CA ASN A 54 3.15 -4.43 -22.30
C ASN A 54 3.47 -3.36 -23.34
N GLY A 55 2.48 -2.80 -24.06
CA GLY A 55 2.70 -1.66 -24.94
C GLY A 55 3.16 -0.41 -24.18
N SER A 56 2.50 -0.11 -23.09
CA SER A 56 2.79 1.05 -22.24
C SER A 56 3.98 0.80 -21.30
N ILE A 57 4.12 -0.41 -20.75
CA ILE A 57 5.26 -0.80 -19.90
C ILE A 57 6.53 -0.96 -20.75
N ALA A 58 6.46 -1.57 -21.92
CA ALA A 58 7.62 -1.69 -22.81
C ALA A 58 8.12 -0.32 -23.27
N GLN A 59 7.23 0.60 -23.57
CA GLN A 59 7.59 2.00 -23.82
C GLN A 59 8.17 2.66 -22.56
N TRP A 60 7.64 2.34 -21.41
CA TRP A 60 8.08 2.89 -20.13
C TRP A 60 9.40 2.28 -19.66
N LEU A 61 9.58 0.97 -19.77
CA LEU A 61 10.85 0.28 -19.46
C LEU A 61 11.98 0.66 -20.44
N ASN A 62 11.65 0.90 -21.72
CA ASN A 62 12.61 1.22 -22.79
C ASN A 62 12.68 2.71 -23.13
N GLY A 63 11.71 3.52 -22.67
CA GLY A 63 11.65 4.96 -22.89
C GLY A 63 12.31 5.76 -21.76
N SER A 64 12.64 7.03 -22.05
CA SER A 64 13.02 7.94 -20.98
C SER A 64 11.78 8.23 -20.11
N ILE A 65 11.98 8.33 -18.79
CA ILE A 65 10.94 8.74 -17.83
C ILE A 65 10.24 10.04 -18.27
N VAL A 66 10.95 10.91 -18.98
CA VAL A 66 10.43 12.19 -19.51
C VAL A 66 9.34 11.98 -20.56
N GLN A 67 9.47 10.98 -21.46
CA GLN A 67 8.44 10.69 -22.46
C GLN A 67 7.17 10.12 -21.82
N TRP A 68 7.35 9.28 -20.78
CA TRP A 68 6.24 8.72 -20.04
C TRP A 68 5.50 9.78 -19.22
N LEU A 69 6.19 10.73 -18.60
CA LEU A 69 5.61 11.83 -17.80
C LEU A 69 4.68 12.74 -18.59
N ASN A 70 4.77 12.74 -19.91
CA ASN A 70 3.88 13.49 -20.81
C ASN A 70 2.65 12.67 -21.27
N SER A 71 2.53 11.41 -20.83
CA SER A 71 1.38 10.56 -21.16
C SER A 71 0.16 10.85 -20.28
N SER A 72 -1.03 10.45 -20.73
CA SER A 72 -2.27 10.53 -19.93
C SER A 72 -2.17 9.74 -18.63
N ILE A 73 -1.47 8.61 -18.64
CA ILE A 73 -1.24 7.76 -17.47
C ILE A 73 -0.43 8.50 -16.39
N ALA A 74 0.55 9.31 -16.77
CA ALA A 74 1.33 10.10 -15.83
C ALA A 74 0.48 11.10 -15.02
N GLN A 75 -0.61 11.60 -15.61
CA GLN A 75 -1.56 12.47 -14.90
C GLN A 75 -2.23 11.75 -13.72
N TRP A 76 -2.54 10.48 -13.89
CA TRP A 76 -3.16 9.66 -12.83
C TRP A 76 -2.19 9.45 -11.66
N PHE A 77 -0.94 9.11 -11.96
CA PHE A 77 0.09 9.00 -10.93
C PHE A 77 0.35 10.34 -10.22
N LYS A 78 0.32 11.45 -10.94
CA LYS A 78 0.46 12.79 -10.35
C LYS A 78 -0.71 13.13 -9.42
N GLY A 79 -1.94 12.77 -9.81
CA GLY A 79 -3.16 13.01 -9.03
C GLY A 79 -3.37 12.04 -7.87
N SER A 80 -2.69 10.88 -7.86
CA SER A 80 -2.89 9.88 -6.83
C SER A 80 -2.46 10.32 -5.44
N THR A 81 -2.99 9.66 -4.42
CA THR A 81 -2.57 9.82 -3.01
C THR A 81 -1.33 8.97 -2.71
N ALA A 82 -1.25 7.78 -3.29
CA ALA A 82 -0.13 6.85 -3.18
C ALA A 82 0.17 6.16 -4.51
N ILE A 83 1.37 5.59 -4.63
CA ILE A 83 1.74 4.66 -5.69
C ILE A 83 1.50 3.24 -5.17
N GLY A 84 0.67 2.48 -5.85
CA GLY A 84 0.28 1.12 -5.47
C GLY A 84 -1.13 0.76 -5.97
N GLU A 85 -1.47 -0.48 -5.92
CA GLU A 85 -0.74 -1.59 -5.35
C GLU A 85 0.41 -2.02 -6.26
N CYS A 86 1.60 -2.22 -5.71
CA CYS A 86 2.79 -2.61 -6.46
C CYS A 86 3.72 -3.43 -5.55
N GLY A 87 4.70 -4.13 -6.11
CA GLY A 87 5.63 -4.89 -5.27
C GLY A 87 6.08 -6.21 -5.86
N ILE A 88 6.24 -7.23 -4.99
CA ILE A 88 6.77 -8.55 -5.34
C ILE A 88 5.90 -9.65 -4.75
N ASP A 89 5.51 -10.60 -5.59
CA ASP A 89 4.84 -11.84 -5.21
C ASP A 89 5.65 -13.06 -5.69
N ARG A 90 6.33 -13.75 -4.75
CA ARG A 90 7.07 -14.99 -5.04
C ARG A 90 6.16 -16.22 -5.18
N ALA A 91 4.86 -16.07 -4.95
CA ALA A 91 3.90 -17.17 -5.08
C ALA A 91 3.16 -17.14 -6.43
N CYS A 92 3.21 -16.04 -7.17
CA CYS A 92 2.64 -15.95 -8.51
C CYS A 92 3.60 -16.55 -9.58
N GLY A 93 3.05 -16.82 -10.77
CA GLY A 93 3.81 -17.41 -11.89
C GLY A 93 4.64 -16.41 -12.71
N ILE A 94 4.68 -15.13 -12.32
CA ILE A 94 5.41 -14.08 -13.04
C ILE A 94 6.88 -14.11 -12.62
N ASP A 95 7.78 -14.00 -13.60
CA ASP A 95 9.22 -13.95 -13.35
C ASP A 95 9.60 -12.82 -12.40
N PHE A 96 10.53 -13.12 -11.47
CA PHE A 96 10.95 -12.17 -10.45
C PHE A 96 11.62 -10.92 -11.02
N ASP A 97 12.47 -11.08 -12.02
CA ASP A 97 13.23 -9.95 -12.57
C ASP A 97 12.27 -8.98 -13.28
N ILE A 98 11.24 -9.50 -13.93
CA ILE A 98 10.17 -8.68 -14.53
C ILE A 98 9.40 -7.91 -13.44
N GLN A 99 9.00 -8.57 -12.35
CA GLN A 99 8.33 -7.90 -11.24
C GLN A 99 9.24 -6.83 -10.62
N LYS A 100 10.52 -7.15 -10.41
CA LYS A 100 11.52 -6.24 -9.83
C LYS A 100 11.70 -5.00 -10.71
N ASP A 101 11.84 -5.15 -12.01
CA ASP A 101 12.03 -4.04 -12.94
C ASP A 101 10.81 -3.10 -12.93
N VAL A 102 9.60 -3.66 -12.97
CA VAL A 102 8.35 -2.89 -12.89
C VAL A 102 8.24 -2.19 -11.53
N PHE A 103 8.59 -2.87 -10.44
CA PHE A 103 8.55 -2.27 -9.10
C PHE A 103 9.55 -1.13 -8.95
N ILE A 104 10.80 -1.28 -9.44
CA ILE A 104 11.81 -0.20 -9.43
C ILE A 104 11.30 1.03 -10.18
N LYS A 105 10.64 0.85 -11.32
CA LYS A 105 10.04 1.97 -12.05
C LYS A 105 8.96 2.70 -11.25
N GLN A 106 8.13 1.98 -10.52
CA GLN A 106 7.13 2.58 -9.65
C GLN A 106 7.75 3.31 -8.45
N ILE A 107 8.89 2.81 -7.94
CA ILE A 107 9.69 3.53 -6.94
C ILE A 107 10.20 4.86 -7.51
N GLU A 108 10.72 4.89 -8.74
CA GLU A 108 11.17 6.12 -9.41
C GLU A 108 10.03 7.15 -9.50
N ILE A 109 8.80 6.71 -9.82
CA ILE A 109 7.60 7.57 -9.86
C ILE A 109 7.27 8.11 -8.48
N SER A 110 7.26 7.23 -7.47
CA SER A 110 7.01 7.60 -6.08
C SER A 110 7.96 8.71 -5.61
N GLU A 111 9.25 8.54 -5.86
CA GLU A 111 10.28 9.55 -5.52
C GLU A 111 10.07 10.85 -6.29
N GLN A 112 9.73 10.78 -7.59
CA GLN A 112 9.54 11.96 -8.42
C GLN A 112 8.34 12.79 -8.01
N TYR A 113 7.21 12.15 -7.68
CA TYR A 113 5.99 12.84 -7.27
C TYR A 113 5.87 13.03 -5.75
N ASN A 114 6.86 12.60 -4.98
CA ASN A 114 6.84 12.60 -3.52
C ASN A 114 5.61 11.90 -2.94
N LYS A 115 5.31 10.70 -3.47
CA LYS A 115 4.15 9.90 -3.07
C LYS A 115 4.58 8.71 -2.21
N PRO A 116 3.89 8.43 -1.08
CA PRO A 116 4.04 7.16 -0.38
C PRO A 116 3.69 5.97 -1.29
N MET A 117 4.11 4.76 -0.90
CA MET A 117 3.80 3.55 -1.66
C MET A 117 3.01 2.55 -0.82
N ILE A 118 2.03 1.89 -1.44
CA ILE A 118 1.29 0.75 -0.90
C ILE A 118 1.83 -0.50 -1.60
N ILE A 119 2.40 -1.42 -0.81
CA ILE A 119 3.26 -2.48 -1.33
C ILE A 119 2.72 -3.87 -1.01
N HIS A 120 2.54 -4.65 -2.06
CA HIS A 120 2.30 -6.08 -2.04
C HIS A 120 3.60 -6.84 -1.79
N ALA A 121 3.63 -7.71 -0.79
CA ALA A 121 4.84 -8.46 -0.41
C ALA A 121 4.50 -9.89 0.02
N VAL A 122 4.32 -10.79 -0.95
CA VAL A 122 4.04 -12.21 -0.68
C VAL A 122 5.32 -13.04 -0.83
N ARG A 123 5.78 -13.67 0.28
CA ARG A 123 7.03 -14.43 0.37
C ARG A 123 8.27 -13.66 -0.12
N ALA A 124 8.24 -12.32 -0.04
CA ALA A 124 9.20 -11.41 -0.66
C ALA A 124 9.79 -10.37 0.31
N HIS A 125 9.65 -10.55 1.63
CA HIS A 125 10.09 -9.55 2.61
C HIS A 125 11.57 -9.16 2.49
N SER A 126 12.45 -10.15 2.25
CA SER A 126 13.89 -9.92 2.04
C SER A 126 14.17 -9.16 0.74
N ASP A 127 13.40 -9.47 -0.32
CA ASP A 127 13.52 -8.79 -1.61
C ASP A 127 13.12 -7.31 -1.49
N ILE A 128 11.99 -7.03 -0.83
CA ILE A 128 11.52 -5.66 -0.57
C ILE A 128 12.57 -4.83 0.18
N ILE A 129 13.17 -5.40 1.24
CA ILE A 129 14.22 -4.72 2.01
C ILE A 129 15.47 -4.50 1.16
N SER A 130 15.86 -5.49 0.33
CA SER A 130 17.01 -5.37 -0.56
C SER A 130 16.80 -4.27 -1.60
N ILE A 131 15.63 -4.26 -2.25
CA ILE A 131 15.25 -3.24 -3.25
C ILE A 131 15.19 -1.86 -2.60
N ARG A 132 14.64 -1.74 -1.38
CA ARG A 132 14.61 -0.47 -0.62
C ARG A 132 16.03 0.11 -0.43
N LYS A 133 17.00 -0.76 -0.10
CA LYS A 133 18.40 -0.36 0.09
C LYS A 133 19.09 -0.04 -1.23
N GLU A 134 18.87 -0.85 -2.24
CA GLU A 134 19.45 -0.71 -3.58
C GLU A 134 19.03 0.62 -4.22
N THR A 135 17.74 0.93 -4.20
CA THR A 135 17.16 2.14 -4.79
C THR A 135 17.40 3.39 -3.95
N LYS A 136 17.77 3.25 -2.67
CA LYS A 136 17.90 4.35 -1.69
C LYS A 136 16.63 5.20 -1.60
N ALA A 137 15.48 4.59 -1.85
CA ALA A 137 14.18 5.25 -1.83
C ALA A 137 13.92 5.94 -0.48
N LYS A 138 13.32 7.13 -0.50
CA LYS A 138 13.08 7.98 0.68
C LYS A 138 11.62 8.04 1.07
N MET A 139 10.72 7.96 0.07
CA MET A 139 9.29 8.03 0.32
C MET A 139 8.84 6.90 1.24
N PRO A 140 7.88 7.13 2.15
CA PRO A 140 7.34 6.09 3.02
C PRO A 140 6.75 4.93 2.22
N TRP A 141 6.98 3.71 2.68
CA TRP A 141 6.36 2.50 2.15
C TRP A 141 5.42 1.90 3.18
N ILE A 142 4.29 1.36 2.76
CA ILE A 142 3.32 0.67 3.60
C ILE A 142 3.15 -0.73 3.02
N ILE A 143 3.53 -1.76 3.76
CA ILE A 143 3.25 -3.13 3.37
C ILE A 143 1.81 -3.43 3.75
N HIS A 144 0.95 -3.63 2.75
CA HIS A 144 -0.41 -4.06 2.99
C HIS A 144 -0.47 -5.57 3.28
N GLY A 145 -1.56 -6.06 3.86
CA GLY A 145 -1.78 -7.47 4.15
C GLY A 145 -0.67 -8.14 4.97
N PHE A 146 0.03 -7.40 5.84
CA PHE A 146 1.26 -7.87 6.47
C PHE A 146 1.04 -9.11 7.36
N GLN A 147 1.87 -10.14 7.15
CA GLN A 147 1.84 -11.42 7.89
C GLN A 147 3.23 -11.88 8.37
N GLY A 148 4.20 -10.99 8.41
CA GLY A 148 5.58 -11.27 8.84
C GLY A 148 5.73 -11.59 10.33
N ASN A 149 6.95 -11.75 10.82
CA ASN A 149 7.29 -11.96 12.23
C ASN A 149 7.97 -10.72 12.84
N GLU A 150 8.22 -10.74 14.14
CA GLU A 150 8.88 -9.65 14.86
C GLU A 150 10.20 -9.21 14.21
N GLN A 151 11.01 -10.16 13.76
CA GLN A 151 12.28 -9.84 13.10
C GLN A 151 12.06 -9.03 11.82
N ILE A 152 11.04 -9.37 11.03
CA ILE A 152 10.67 -8.66 9.80
C ILE A 152 10.07 -7.30 10.15
N VAL A 153 9.19 -7.20 11.15
CA VAL A 153 8.66 -5.93 11.66
C VAL A 153 9.80 -4.97 11.97
N ASN A 154 10.77 -5.41 12.80
CA ASN A 154 11.91 -4.60 13.19
C ASN A 154 12.78 -4.17 12.00
N GLN A 155 12.93 -5.02 10.98
CA GLN A 155 13.66 -4.66 9.77
C GLN A 155 12.91 -3.60 8.95
N TYR A 156 11.61 -3.74 8.76
CA TYR A 156 10.81 -2.80 8.00
C TYR A 156 10.78 -1.41 8.63
N LEU A 157 10.53 -1.33 9.93
CA LEU A 157 10.48 -0.05 10.64
C LEU A 157 11.80 0.74 10.58
N ARG A 158 12.95 0.05 10.62
CA ARG A 158 14.28 0.69 10.46
C ARG A 158 14.50 1.31 9.08
N HIS A 159 13.70 0.93 8.09
CA HIS A 159 13.79 1.41 6.72
C HIS A 159 12.64 2.36 6.32
N ASN A 160 11.92 2.95 7.30
CA ASN A 160 10.76 3.81 7.06
C ASN A 160 9.66 3.08 6.27
N ILE A 161 9.43 1.80 6.62
CA ILE A 161 8.39 0.95 6.04
C ILE A 161 7.38 0.66 7.14
N TYR A 162 6.14 1.03 6.91
CA TYR A 162 4.98 0.85 7.79
C TYR A 162 4.25 -0.44 7.45
N LEU A 163 3.41 -0.90 8.34
CA LEU A 163 2.75 -2.19 8.22
C LEU A 163 1.25 -2.04 8.39
N SER A 164 0.47 -2.61 7.47
CA SER A 164 -0.98 -2.62 7.54
C SER A 164 -1.50 -4.03 7.81
N LEU A 165 -2.48 -4.13 8.72
CA LEU A 165 -3.13 -5.37 9.10
C LEU A 165 -4.60 -5.34 8.70
N GLY A 166 -5.06 -6.40 8.05
CA GLY A 166 -6.44 -6.61 7.65
C GLY A 166 -6.90 -8.02 8.04
N ASP A 167 -7.07 -8.86 7.05
CA ASP A 167 -7.58 -10.23 7.15
C ASP A 167 -6.87 -11.13 8.18
N VAL A 168 -5.56 -10.89 8.44
CA VAL A 168 -4.81 -11.65 9.46
C VAL A 168 -5.45 -11.57 10.84
N LEU A 169 -6.15 -10.47 11.15
CA LEU A 169 -6.84 -10.26 12.43
C LEU A 169 -7.98 -11.26 12.65
N PHE A 170 -8.52 -11.83 11.59
CA PHE A 170 -9.65 -12.75 11.61
C PHE A 170 -9.24 -14.20 11.33
N LYS A 171 -8.20 -14.41 10.54
CA LYS A 171 -7.75 -15.75 10.10
C LYS A 171 -6.91 -16.48 11.13
N ASN A 172 -6.12 -15.77 11.91
CA ASN A 172 -5.19 -16.35 12.89
C ASN A 172 -5.04 -15.44 14.12
N GLU A 173 -5.83 -15.73 15.16
CA GLU A 173 -5.87 -14.92 16.37
C GLU A 173 -4.52 -14.81 17.08
N SER A 174 -3.79 -15.93 17.27
CA SER A 174 -2.49 -15.90 17.95
C SER A 174 -1.48 -15.07 17.19
N ARG A 175 -1.50 -15.15 15.86
CA ARG A 175 -0.66 -14.34 14.98
C ARG A 175 -1.03 -12.87 15.03
N ALA A 176 -2.34 -12.57 14.99
CA ALA A 176 -2.84 -11.21 15.07
C ALA A 176 -2.43 -10.54 16.41
N VAL A 177 -2.57 -11.25 17.53
CA VAL A 177 -2.14 -10.76 18.84
C VAL A 177 -0.63 -10.51 18.89
N GLU A 178 0.18 -11.43 18.35
CA GLU A 178 1.63 -11.26 18.26
C GLU A 178 1.99 -9.99 17.46
N LEU A 179 1.40 -9.82 16.28
CA LEU A 179 1.66 -8.65 15.42
C LEU A 179 1.24 -7.34 16.07
N LEU A 180 0.04 -7.28 16.65
CA LEU A 180 -0.46 -6.09 17.35
C LEU A 180 0.38 -5.69 18.58
N LYS A 181 1.08 -6.66 19.21
CA LYS A 181 2.03 -6.39 20.30
C LYS A 181 3.39 -5.93 19.80
N THR A 182 3.80 -6.42 18.64
CA THR A 182 5.14 -6.19 18.08
C THR A 182 5.22 -4.91 17.28
N ILE A 183 4.15 -4.58 16.51
CA ILE A 183 4.12 -3.35 15.70
C ILE A 183 3.83 -2.16 16.63
N PRO A 184 4.75 -1.19 16.76
CA PRO A 184 4.50 0.02 17.52
C PRO A 184 3.38 0.85 16.88
N SER A 185 2.69 1.64 17.70
CA SER A 185 1.54 2.44 17.24
C SER A 185 1.89 3.35 16.08
N GLU A 186 3.07 3.93 16.07
CA GLU A 186 3.57 4.84 15.03
C GLU A 186 3.98 4.14 13.72
N GLY A 187 3.93 2.81 13.67
CA GLY A 187 4.21 1.98 12.50
C GLY A 187 3.00 1.22 11.96
N LEU A 188 1.84 1.34 12.62
CA LEU A 188 0.65 0.54 12.34
C LEU A 188 -0.36 1.28 11.46
N PHE A 189 -0.90 0.55 10.49
CA PHE A 189 -2.13 0.85 9.76
C PHE A 189 -3.10 -0.33 9.81
N LEU A 190 -4.34 -0.06 9.45
CA LEU A 190 -5.39 -1.05 9.26
C LEU A 190 -6.03 -0.87 7.87
N GLU A 191 -6.57 -1.96 7.33
CA GLU A 191 -7.14 -2.01 5.99
C GLU A 191 -8.21 -3.08 5.84
N THR A 192 -8.99 -2.98 4.76
CA THR A 192 -9.94 -4.03 4.35
C THR A 192 -9.44 -4.87 3.18
N ASP A 193 -8.56 -4.30 2.32
CA ASP A 193 -8.13 -4.93 1.08
C ASP A 193 -9.36 -5.28 0.19
N ASP A 194 -9.52 -6.51 -0.25
CA ASP A 194 -10.67 -7.03 -1.00
C ASP A 194 -11.77 -7.67 -0.10
N SER A 195 -11.62 -7.57 1.22
CA SER A 195 -12.56 -8.13 2.18
C SER A 195 -13.91 -7.39 2.16
N GLU A 196 -15.02 -8.14 2.26
CA GLU A 196 -16.37 -7.59 2.42
C GLU A 196 -16.62 -6.97 3.82
N ARG A 197 -15.66 -7.07 4.77
CA ARG A 197 -15.79 -6.49 6.11
C ARG A 197 -15.68 -4.98 6.06
N SER A 198 -16.38 -4.31 6.95
CA SER A 198 -16.19 -2.88 7.13
C SER A 198 -14.84 -2.58 7.82
N ILE A 199 -14.29 -1.43 7.58
CA ILE A 199 -13.09 -0.99 8.30
C ILE A 199 -13.35 -0.87 9.81
N VAL A 200 -14.58 -0.58 10.21
CA VAL A 200 -14.99 -0.55 11.62
C VAL A 200 -14.78 -1.90 12.28
N ASP A 201 -15.22 -3.00 11.61
CA ASP A 201 -15.01 -4.37 12.12
C ASP A 201 -13.53 -4.68 12.32
N VAL A 202 -12.67 -4.20 11.40
CA VAL A 202 -11.20 -4.38 11.50
C VAL A 202 -10.65 -3.66 12.72
N TYR A 203 -11.07 -2.41 12.97
CA TYR A 203 -10.65 -1.65 14.15
C TYR A 203 -11.18 -2.26 15.45
N GLU A 204 -12.44 -2.68 15.50
CA GLU A 204 -13.03 -3.34 16.65
C GLU A 204 -12.28 -4.64 16.98
N ARG A 205 -11.96 -5.44 15.96
CA ARG A 205 -11.18 -6.65 16.13
C ARG A 205 -9.77 -6.36 16.64
N ALA A 206 -9.09 -5.37 16.08
CA ALA A 206 -7.78 -4.93 16.54
C ALA A 206 -7.81 -4.43 17.99
N SER A 207 -8.86 -3.69 18.38
CA SER A 207 -9.09 -3.23 19.75
C SER A 207 -9.22 -4.40 20.72
N VAL A 208 -10.07 -5.37 20.43
CA VAL A 208 -10.28 -6.56 21.25
C VAL A 208 -8.98 -7.35 21.42
N LEU A 209 -8.24 -7.59 20.32
CA LEU A 209 -7.03 -8.41 20.35
C LEU A 209 -5.82 -7.73 21.01
N SER A 210 -5.72 -6.41 20.89
CA SER A 210 -4.63 -5.63 21.48
C SER A 210 -4.89 -5.16 22.91
N GLY A 211 -6.17 -5.12 23.32
CA GLY A 211 -6.61 -4.51 24.58
C GLY A 211 -6.56 -2.97 24.57
N ARG A 212 -6.34 -2.34 23.41
CA ARG A 212 -6.32 -0.88 23.24
C ARG A 212 -7.74 -0.37 22.98
N SER A 213 -8.05 0.85 23.42
CA SER A 213 -9.34 1.45 23.11
C SER A 213 -9.46 1.74 21.59
N LEU A 214 -10.70 1.76 21.10
CA LEU A 214 -10.99 2.11 19.72
C LEU A 214 -10.53 3.55 19.40
N ASP A 215 -10.70 4.49 20.35
CA ASP A 215 -10.30 5.88 20.20
C ASP A 215 -8.78 6.06 20.13
N ASP A 216 -8.01 5.27 20.92
CA ASP A 216 -6.54 5.28 20.83
C ASP A 216 -6.07 4.75 19.48
N LEU A 217 -6.64 3.64 19.00
CA LEU A 217 -6.30 3.11 17.68
C LEU A 217 -6.61 4.11 16.56
N ARG A 218 -7.80 4.72 16.59
CA ARG A 218 -8.18 5.75 15.61
C ARG A 218 -7.24 6.95 15.64
N SER A 219 -6.87 7.39 16.85
CA SER A 219 -5.98 8.54 17.02
C SER A 219 -4.59 8.26 16.49
N ASP A 220 -4.01 7.11 16.84
CA ASP A 220 -2.65 6.75 16.42
C ASP A 220 -2.55 6.54 14.92
N ILE A 221 -3.50 5.80 14.34
CA ILE A 221 -3.51 5.54 12.89
C ILE A 221 -3.78 6.82 12.09
N PHE A 222 -4.67 7.70 12.58
CA PHE A 222 -4.88 9.01 11.98
C PHE A 222 -3.60 9.88 12.03
N ASN A 223 -2.86 9.87 13.15
CA ASN A 223 -1.60 10.59 13.26
C ASN A 223 -0.55 10.04 12.29
N ASN A 224 -0.48 8.70 12.13
CA ASN A 224 0.37 8.07 11.12
C ASN A 224 0.00 8.49 9.71
N PHE A 225 -1.31 8.53 9.42
CA PHE A 225 -1.82 8.98 8.12
C PHE A 225 -1.41 10.43 7.83
N VAL A 226 -1.67 11.35 8.75
CA VAL A 226 -1.29 12.76 8.59
C VAL A 226 0.22 12.94 8.44
N LYS A 227 1.03 12.14 9.16
CA LYS A 227 2.49 12.17 9.05
C LYS A 227 2.99 11.76 7.66
N ILE A 228 2.34 10.79 7.02
CA ILE A 228 2.76 10.21 5.74
C ILE A 228 2.16 10.95 4.55
N PHE A 229 0.88 11.27 4.60
CA PHE A 229 0.11 11.82 3.48
C PHE A 229 -0.13 13.34 3.59
N GLY A 230 0.16 13.93 4.73
CA GLY A 230 -0.17 15.32 5.02
C GLY A 230 -1.59 15.50 5.55
N LYS A 231 -1.97 16.75 5.78
CA LYS A 231 -3.36 17.10 6.13
C LYS A 231 -4.19 17.09 4.85
N ILE A 232 -5.31 16.40 4.91
CA ILE A 232 -6.36 16.41 3.87
C ILE A 232 -7.32 17.54 4.16
#